data_36cae0997cdb1092b4e0892c8b0afba3
#
_entry.id   36cae0997cdb1092b4e0892c8b0afba3
#
_cell.length_a   1.000
_cell.length_b   1.000
_cell.length_c   1.000
_cell.angle_alpha   90.00
_cell.angle_beta   90.00
_cell.angle_gamma   90.00
#
_symmetry.space_group_name_H-M   'P 1'
#
loop_
_entity.id
_entity.type
_entity.pdbx_description
1 polymer ?
#
loop_
_entity_poly.entity_id
_entity_poly.type
_entity_poly.pdbx_seq_one_letter_code
_entity_poly.pdbx_strand_id
1 'polypeptide(L)'
;RYFVDKLKFVQKGKSYTDKYKMIIWMYDDNEKTVYGGAHDNVGMTWFRPCRINGYPYCTLAHELGHSFQFMVEADGGKGFPGTTLYEYTSQWMLWQVHPDWVTIENYHLNNYMKQTHYTLFHKTNQYCAPQFMEYWSYKHGLPVIGRMWSEALKEEDPVSTYVRITKTSQDLFNEEIYDAATRFVTWDLPRIKSVCSSYANEHRCKLKKMGNGWYQITKEYCPQSYGYNAIRLKVPKG
;
A
#
# COMPACT_ATOMS: atom_id res chain seq x y z
N ARG A 1 -12.10 15.10 -3.32
CA ARG A 1 -12.69 14.58 -4.60
C ARG A 1 -12.01 13.27 -5.03
N TYR A 2 -10.68 13.20 -5.12
CA TYR A 2 -10.02 12.01 -5.68
C TYR A 2 -10.37 10.71 -4.91
N PHE A 3 -10.28 10.72 -3.58
CA PHE A 3 -10.59 9.56 -2.74
C PHE A 3 -12.09 9.18 -2.77
N VAL A 4 -12.96 10.15 -3.00
CA VAL A 4 -14.41 9.91 -3.16
C VAL A 4 -14.75 9.45 -4.58
N ASP A 5 -14.36 10.24 -5.57
CA ASP A 5 -14.84 10.06 -6.94
C ASP A 5 -14.11 8.95 -7.71
N LYS A 6 -12.80 8.76 -7.45
CA LYS A 6 -11.95 7.80 -8.15
C LYS A 6 -11.68 6.54 -7.33
N LEU A 7 -11.28 6.68 -6.07
CA LEU A 7 -10.92 5.54 -5.23
C LEU A 7 -12.13 4.89 -4.55
N LYS A 8 -13.27 5.59 -4.49
CA LYS A 8 -14.55 5.07 -3.95
C LYS A 8 -14.48 4.58 -2.50
N PHE A 9 -13.65 5.19 -1.66
CA PHE A 9 -13.63 4.89 -0.23
C PHE A 9 -14.96 5.22 0.47
N VAL A 10 -15.69 6.20 -0.03
CA VAL A 10 -17.05 6.54 0.42
C VAL A 10 -18.00 6.62 -0.77
N GLN A 11 -19.27 6.29 -0.54
CA GLN A 11 -20.31 6.35 -1.58
C GLN A 11 -21.08 7.66 -1.45
N LYS A 12 -20.95 8.52 -2.45
CA LYS A 12 -21.74 9.76 -2.54
C LYS A 12 -23.23 9.47 -2.47
N GLY A 13 -23.97 10.20 -1.68
CA GLY A 13 -25.40 10.01 -1.42
C GLY A 13 -25.69 9.04 -0.27
N LYS A 14 -24.70 8.39 0.32
CA LYS A 14 -24.87 7.41 1.41
C LYS A 14 -23.90 7.61 2.57
N SER A 15 -22.95 8.53 2.45
CA SER A 15 -21.90 8.75 3.44
C SER A 15 -22.17 9.94 4.34
N TYR A 16 -21.68 9.88 5.57
CA TYR A 16 -21.62 11.05 6.46
C TYR A 16 -20.88 12.23 5.83
N THR A 17 -19.94 11.98 4.90
CA THR A 17 -19.24 13.03 4.13
C THR A 17 -20.15 13.84 3.22
N ASP A 18 -21.37 13.39 2.94
CA ASP A 18 -22.37 14.18 2.19
C ASP A 18 -22.99 15.28 3.05
N LYS A 19 -22.96 15.10 4.38
CA LYS A 19 -23.55 16.04 5.37
C LYS A 19 -22.49 16.87 6.08
N TYR A 20 -21.36 16.26 6.39
CA TYR A 20 -20.30 16.85 7.22
C TYR A 20 -18.99 16.93 6.45
N LYS A 21 -18.30 18.04 6.58
CA LYS A 21 -16.93 18.18 6.10
C LYS A 21 -15.98 17.52 7.07
N MET A 22 -14.91 16.89 6.56
CA MET A 22 -13.81 16.45 7.40
C MET A 22 -13.14 17.63 8.08
N ILE A 23 -12.64 17.42 9.28
CA ILE A 23 -12.03 18.44 10.12
C ILE A 23 -10.51 18.28 10.05
N ILE A 24 -9.80 19.39 9.85
CA ILE A 24 -8.37 19.47 10.09
C ILE A 24 -8.17 20.25 11.38
N TRP A 25 -7.72 19.57 12.42
CA TRP A 25 -7.40 20.18 13.69
C TRP A 25 -5.91 20.55 13.72
N MET A 26 -5.64 21.85 13.79
CA MET A 26 -4.28 22.35 13.92
C MET A 26 -4.00 22.71 15.36
N TYR A 27 -2.92 22.19 15.93
CA TYR A 27 -2.52 22.46 17.31
C TYR A 27 -1.03 22.82 17.38
N ASP A 28 -0.68 23.58 18.39
CA ASP A 28 0.69 24.01 18.65
C ASP A 28 1.16 23.46 20.00
N ASP A 29 1.87 22.35 19.96
CA ASP A 29 2.53 21.75 21.11
C ASP A 29 3.91 21.24 20.73
N ASN A 30 4.64 20.62 21.68
CA ASN A 30 5.96 20.09 21.48
C ASN A 30 5.97 18.65 20.92
N GLU A 31 4.82 18.01 20.80
CA GLU A 31 4.73 16.65 20.24
C GLU A 31 4.87 16.68 18.71
N LYS A 32 5.58 15.69 18.19
CA LYS A 32 5.82 15.57 16.74
C LYS A 32 4.77 14.72 16.03
N THR A 33 3.77 14.28 16.74
CA THR A 33 2.78 13.31 16.28
C THR A 33 1.74 13.97 15.37
N VAL A 34 1.34 13.21 14.34
CA VAL A 34 0.28 13.58 13.40
C VAL A 34 -0.65 12.38 13.31
N TYR A 35 -1.94 12.60 13.23
CA TYR A 35 -2.93 11.53 13.22
C TYR A 35 -4.00 11.77 12.17
N GLY A 36 -4.43 10.69 11.52
CA GLY A 36 -5.67 10.62 10.79
C GLY A 36 -6.66 9.68 11.50
N GLY A 37 -7.93 10.03 11.48
CA GLY A 37 -8.97 9.25 12.14
C GLY A 37 -10.35 9.84 11.97
N ALA A 38 -11.21 9.67 12.97
CA ALA A 38 -12.54 10.26 13.01
C ALA A 38 -12.94 10.59 14.45
N HIS A 39 -13.90 11.51 14.60
CA HIS A 39 -14.59 11.80 15.83
C HIS A 39 -16.09 11.93 15.53
N ASP A 40 -16.94 11.26 16.30
CA ASP A 40 -18.39 11.25 16.12
C ASP A 40 -18.86 11.02 14.67
N ASN A 41 -18.28 10.02 14.00
CA ASN A 41 -18.53 9.70 12.59
C ASN A 41 -18.10 10.77 11.58
N VAL A 42 -17.28 11.73 11.99
CA VAL A 42 -16.70 12.75 11.10
C VAL A 42 -15.20 12.49 10.96
N GLY A 43 -14.72 12.33 9.74
CA GLY A 43 -13.29 12.18 9.47
C GLY A 43 -12.49 13.38 9.97
N MET A 44 -11.40 13.14 10.67
CA MET A 44 -10.58 14.17 11.27
C MET A 44 -9.09 13.85 11.10
N THR A 45 -8.31 14.90 10.88
CA THR A 45 -6.85 14.85 10.93
C THR A 45 -6.32 15.85 11.93
N TRP A 46 -5.29 15.47 12.67
CA TRP A 46 -4.61 16.30 13.66
C TRP A 46 -3.21 16.63 13.17
N PHE A 47 -2.92 17.92 13.00
CA PHE A 47 -1.64 18.38 12.48
C PHE A 47 -1.02 19.49 13.29
N ARG A 48 0.30 19.49 13.31
CA ARG A 48 1.09 20.68 13.65
C ARG A 48 1.39 21.48 12.37
N PRO A 49 1.37 22.82 12.41
CA PRO A 49 1.68 23.64 11.23
C PRO A 49 3.01 23.26 10.56
N CYS A 50 4.05 22.94 11.35
CA CYS A 50 5.35 22.56 10.84
C CYS A 50 5.37 21.25 10.02
N ARG A 51 4.32 20.42 10.14
CA ARG A 51 4.22 19.14 9.42
C ARG A 51 3.55 19.25 8.06
N ILE A 52 2.95 20.39 7.75
CA ILE A 52 2.23 20.64 6.50
C ILE A 52 2.83 21.77 5.67
N ASN A 53 3.99 22.30 6.07
CA ASN A 53 4.62 23.48 5.43
C ASN A 53 5.48 23.14 4.22
N GLY A 54 5.67 21.88 3.86
CA GLY A 54 6.57 21.46 2.81
C GLY A 54 5.93 20.55 1.77
N TYR A 55 6.13 20.86 0.49
CA TYR A 55 5.88 19.90 -0.58
C TYR A 55 6.78 18.66 -0.36
N PRO A 56 6.30 17.44 -0.60
CA PRO A 56 5.06 17.09 -1.27
C PRO A 56 3.85 16.79 -0.35
N TYR A 57 3.85 17.26 0.87
CA TYR A 57 2.73 17.08 1.83
C TYR A 57 2.37 15.60 2.09
N CYS A 58 3.38 14.72 2.06
CA CYS A 58 3.18 13.26 2.17
C CYS A 58 2.45 12.89 3.45
N THR A 59 2.85 13.46 4.58
CA THR A 59 2.20 13.23 5.87
C THR A 59 0.72 13.60 5.83
N LEU A 60 0.37 14.77 5.27
CA LEU A 60 -1.03 15.20 5.16
C LEU A 60 -1.86 14.21 4.33
N ALA A 61 -1.34 13.78 3.19
CA ALA A 61 -2.05 12.84 2.31
C ALA A 61 -2.20 11.45 2.96
N HIS A 62 -1.19 11.01 3.70
CA HIS A 62 -1.23 9.76 4.47
C HIS A 62 -2.30 9.80 5.56
N GLU A 63 -2.28 10.81 6.42
CA GLU A 63 -3.23 10.92 7.54
C GLU A 63 -4.67 11.16 7.06
N LEU A 64 -4.83 11.88 5.94
CA LEU A 64 -6.14 11.99 5.31
C LEU A 64 -6.65 10.63 4.81
N GLY A 65 -5.75 9.74 4.39
CA GLY A 65 -6.07 8.36 4.06
C GLY A 65 -6.72 7.64 5.22
N HIS A 66 -6.17 7.73 6.43
CA HIS A 66 -6.75 7.16 7.64
C HIS A 66 -8.15 7.72 7.92
N SER A 67 -8.35 9.02 7.74
CA SER A 67 -9.68 9.61 7.92
C SER A 67 -10.73 8.98 6.99
N PHE A 68 -10.36 8.65 5.75
CA PHE A 68 -11.27 7.95 4.82
C PHE A 68 -11.49 6.48 5.19
N GLN A 69 -10.51 5.78 5.75
CA GLN A 69 -10.69 4.43 6.27
C GLN A 69 -11.71 4.40 7.42
N PHE A 70 -11.61 5.33 8.35
CA PHE A 70 -12.61 5.50 9.41
C PHE A 70 -14.00 5.88 8.89
N MET A 71 -14.08 6.65 7.80
CA MET A 71 -15.38 6.96 7.19
C MET A 71 -16.04 5.71 6.59
N VAL A 72 -15.28 4.72 6.12
CA VAL A 72 -15.84 3.44 5.69
C VAL A 72 -16.60 2.77 6.85
N GLU A 73 -15.98 2.74 8.04
CA GLU A 73 -16.61 2.15 9.24
C GLU A 73 -17.81 2.97 9.71
N ALA A 74 -17.70 4.31 9.72
CA ALA A 74 -18.81 5.21 10.06
C ALA A 74 -20.01 5.00 9.12
N ASP A 75 -19.78 4.73 7.84
CA ASP A 75 -20.82 4.47 6.84
C ASP A 75 -21.36 3.03 6.89
N GLY A 76 -20.95 2.22 7.87
CA GLY A 76 -21.47 0.87 8.12
C GLY A 76 -20.65 -0.25 7.47
N GLY A 77 -19.55 0.05 6.78
CA GLY A 77 -18.57 -0.94 6.34
C GLY A 77 -17.84 -1.57 7.53
N LYS A 78 -17.28 -2.76 7.34
CA LYS A 78 -16.56 -3.46 8.42
C LYS A 78 -15.09 -3.10 8.48
N GLY A 79 -14.51 -2.65 7.35
CA GLY A 79 -13.08 -2.43 7.26
C GLY A 79 -12.28 -3.68 7.62
N PHE A 80 -11.06 -3.48 8.10
CA PHE A 80 -10.18 -4.57 8.50
C PHE A 80 -9.61 -4.30 9.90
N PRO A 81 -9.55 -5.31 10.78
CA PRO A 81 -8.95 -5.15 12.10
C PRO A 81 -7.44 -4.99 12.01
N GLY A 82 -6.87 -4.24 12.95
CA GLY A 82 -5.43 -4.09 13.12
C GLY A 82 -4.81 -2.95 12.32
N THR A 83 -3.68 -2.47 12.80
CA THR A 83 -3.03 -1.24 12.29
C THR A 83 -2.29 -1.43 10.97
N THR A 84 -1.80 -2.64 10.68
CA THR A 84 -0.91 -2.87 9.55
C THR A 84 -1.55 -2.52 8.20
N LEU A 85 -2.77 -2.98 7.94
CA LEU A 85 -3.45 -2.70 6.68
C LEU A 85 -3.87 -1.24 6.54
N TYR A 86 -4.17 -0.57 7.67
CA TYR A 86 -4.41 0.87 7.68
C TYR A 86 -3.21 1.62 7.09
N GLU A 87 -2.00 1.30 7.54
CA GLU A 87 -0.78 1.91 7.06
C GLU A 87 -0.51 1.63 5.58
N TYR A 88 -0.60 0.36 5.16
CA TYR A 88 -0.45 -0.01 3.74
C TYR A 88 -1.41 0.76 2.83
N THR A 89 -2.66 0.83 3.23
CA THR A 89 -3.70 1.50 2.43
C THR A 89 -3.48 3.01 2.40
N SER A 90 -3.12 3.61 3.54
CA SER A 90 -2.84 5.04 3.62
C SER A 90 -1.62 5.43 2.78
N GLN A 91 -0.55 4.62 2.79
CA GLN A 91 0.61 4.80 1.91
C GLN A 91 0.22 4.66 0.42
N TRP A 92 -0.65 3.73 0.08
CA TRP A 92 -1.15 3.62 -1.28
C TRP A 92 -2.00 4.84 -1.68
N MET A 93 -2.86 5.35 -0.79
CA MET A 93 -3.67 6.55 -1.01
C MET A 93 -2.81 7.80 -1.19
N LEU A 94 -1.77 7.95 -0.39
CA LEU A 94 -0.73 8.95 -0.57
C LEU A 94 -0.09 8.86 -1.96
N TRP A 95 0.30 7.67 -2.36
CA TRP A 95 0.94 7.43 -3.65
C TRP A 95 0.02 7.73 -4.86
N GLN A 96 -1.29 7.61 -4.68
CA GLN A 96 -2.26 7.99 -5.71
C GLN A 96 -2.26 9.49 -6.01
N VAL A 97 -2.02 10.33 -5.02
CA VAL A 97 -2.04 11.80 -5.16
C VAL A 97 -0.65 12.41 -5.31
N HIS A 98 0.38 11.70 -4.87
CA HIS A 98 1.80 12.07 -5.00
C HIS A 98 2.59 10.91 -5.65
N PRO A 99 2.55 10.77 -6.99
CA PRO A 99 3.23 9.67 -7.68
C PRO A 99 4.74 9.62 -7.46
N ASP A 100 5.36 10.76 -7.22
CA ASP A 100 6.79 10.96 -6.96
C ASP A 100 7.20 10.68 -5.49
N TRP A 101 6.24 10.38 -4.62
CA TRP A 101 6.53 10.11 -3.20
C TRP A 101 7.66 9.09 -3.00
N VAL A 102 7.64 7.97 -3.72
CA VAL A 102 8.63 6.89 -3.53
C VAL A 102 10.06 7.28 -3.94
N THR A 103 10.22 8.33 -4.73
CA THR A 103 11.53 8.85 -5.14
C THR A 103 11.98 9.99 -4.24
N ILE A 104 11.07 10.73 -3.65
CA ILE A 104 11.33 11.79 -2.65
C ILE A 104 11.67 11.16 -1.29
N GLU A 105 10.81 10.25 -0.80
CA GLU A 105 11.03 9.46 0.41
C GLU A 105 11.53 8.05 0.06
N ASN A 106 12.59 7.98 -0.73
CA ASN A 106 13.08 6.75 -1.36
C ASN A 106 13.52 5.65 -0.38
N TYR A 107 13.70 5.98 0.89
CA TYR A 107 14.03 4.99 1.91
C TYR A 107 12.94 3.92 2.08
N HIS A 108 11.67 4.25 1.85
CA HIS A 108 10.57 3.29 1.85
C HIS A 108 10.75 2.25 0.72
N LEU A 109 10.99 2.71 -0.50
CA LEU A 109 11.21 1.85 -1.65
C LEU A 109 12.48 1.00 -1.49
N ASN A 110 13.58 1.62 -1.03
CA ASN A 110 14.83 0.92 -0.74
C ASN A 110 14.68 -0.16 0.33
N ASN A 111 13.85 0.05 1.34
CA ASN A 111 13.56 -0.95 2.36
C ASN A 111 12.70 -2.07 1.79
N TYR A 112 11.65 -1.76 1.03
CA TYR A 112 10.83 -2.77 0.36
C TYR A 112 11.67 -3.74 -0.48
N MET A 113 12.56 -3.22 -1.34
CA MET A 113 13.39 -4.05 -2.22
C MET A 113 14.35 -5.02 -1.50
N LYS A 114 14.56 -4.84 -0.20
CA LYS A 114 15.33 -5.75 0.68
C LYS A 114 14.43 -6.74 1.43
N GLN A 115 13.12 -6.52 1.44
CA GLN A 115 12.17 -7.17 2.35
C GLN A 115 11.01 -7.84 1.62
N THR A 116 11.15 -8.09 0.31
CA THR A 116 10.11 -8.70 -0.54
C THR A 116 9.79 -10.16 -0.19
N HIS A 117 10.68 -10.81 0.58
CA HIS A 117 10.49 -12.17 1.06
C HIS A 117 9.44 -12.28 2.20
N TYR A 118 9.09 -11.19 2.87
CA TYR A 118 8.01 -11.22 3.86
C TYR A 118 6.65 -11.43 3.21
N THR A 119 5.74 -12.01 4.00
CA THR A 119 4.35 -12.21 3.58
C THR A 119 3.66 -10.91 3.19
N LEU A 120 2.66 -11.02 2.32
CA LEU A 120 1.78 -9.90 1.98
C LEU A 120 1.20 -9.29 3.27
N PHE A 121 1.23 -7.96 3.36
CA PHE A 121 0.83 -7.18 4.56
C PHE A 121 1.62 -7.49 5.84
N HIS A 122 2.89 -7.88 5.72
CA HIS A 122 3.74 -8.07 6.89
C HIS A 122 4.01 -6.72 7.60
N LYS A 123 3.93 -6.70 8.95
CA LYS A 123 4.09 -5.48 9.76
C LYS A 123 5.40 -4.71 9.46
N THR A 124 6.50 -5.42 9.20
CA THR A 124 7.79 -4.78 8.85
C THR A 124 7.70 -3.88 7.62
N ASN A 125 6.80 -4.19 6.69
CA ASN A 125 6.62 -3.48 5.43
C ASN A 125 5.45 -2.48 5.43
N GLN A 126 4.78 -2.27 6.55
CA GLN A 126 3.52 -1.50 6.60
C GLN A 126 3.61 -0.10 5.97
N TYR A 127 4.76 0.55 6.04
CA TYR A 127 4.99 1.85 5.40
C TYR A 127 5.72 1.75 4.06
N CYS A 128 6.21 0.58 3.68
CA CYS A 128 7.13 0.42 2.55
C CYS A 128 6.53 -0.28 1.34
N ALA A 129 5.40 -0.99 1.50
CA ALA A 129 4.94 -1.95 0.50
C ALA A 129 3.51 -1.74 -0.04
N PRO A 130 3.10 -0.52 -0.47
CA PRO A 130 1.80 -0.32 -1.10
C PRO A 130 1.71 -0.89 -2.53
N GLN A 131 2.77 -1.52 -3.04
CA GLN A 131 2.94 -1.94 -4.42
C GLN A 131 1.89 -2.97 -4.87
N PHE A 132 1.50 -3.90 -3.99
CA PHE A 132 0.45 -4.86 -4.33
C PHE A 132 -0.91 -4.18 -4.52
N MET A 133 -1.24 -3.16 -3.73
CA MET A 133 -2.46 -2.38 -3.94
C MET A 133 -2.41 -1.60 -5.24
N GLU A 134 -1.23 -1.11 -5.64
CA GLU A 134 -1.02 -0.49 -6.95
C GLU A 134 -1.25 -1.50 -8.09
N TYR A 135 -0.71 -2.71 -7.96
CA TYR A 135 -0.92 -3.78 -8.93
C TYR A 135 -2.41 -4.18 -9.02
N TRP A 136 -3.08 -4.36 -7.89
CA TRP A 136 -4.51 -4.69 -7.87
C TRP A 136 -5.35 -3.60 -8.50
N SER A 137 -5.01 -2.34 -8.26
CA SER A 137 -5.69 -1.20 -8.90
C SER A 137 -5.43 -1.14 -10.41
N TYR A 138 -4.25 -1.50 -10.84
CA TYR A 138 -3.92 -1.66 -12.26
C TYR A 138 -4.75 -2.79 -12.91
N LYS A 139 -4.91 -3.90 -12.21
CA LYS A 139 -5.58 -5.10 -12.72
C LYS A 139 -7.11 -4.97 -12.74
N HIS A 140 -7.70 -4.44 -11.68
CA HIS A 140 -9.16 -4.44 -11.43
C HIS A 140 -9.76 -3.02 -11.36
N GLY A 141 -8.96 -1.99 -11.64
CA GLY A 141 -9.39 -0.59 -11.62
C GLY A 141 -9.24 0.07 -10.26
N LEU A 142 -9.11 1.39 -10.27
CA LEU A 142 -8.85 2.22 -9.08
C LEU A 142 -9.80 1.98 -7.89
N PRO A 143 -11.11 1.67 -8.08
CA PRO A 143 -12.01 1.46 -6.94
C PRO A 143 -11.76 0.19 -6.14
N VAL A 144 -10.95 -0.77 -6.61
CA VAL A 144 -10.83 -2.09 -5.97
C VAL A 144 -10.43 -2.01 -4.50
N ILE A 145 -9.50 -1.12 -4.14
CA ILE A 145 -9.05 -0.98 -2.77
C ILE A 145 -10.14 -0.36 -1.87
N GLY A 146 -10.82 0.69 -2.34
CA GLY A 146 -11.97 1.26 -1.61
C GLY A 146 -13.10 0.25 -1.43
N ARG A 147 -13.36 -0.59 -2.44
CA ARG A 147 -14.31 -1.71 -2.36
C ARG A 147 -13.88 -2.77 -1.35
N MET A 148 -12.59 -3.13 -1.30
CA MET A 148 -12.09 -4.04 -0.27
C MET A 148 -12.47 -3.56 1.12
N TRP A 149 -12.28 -2.27 1.40
CA TRP A 149 -12.63 -1.68 2.69
C TRP A 149 -14.14 -1.66 2.95
N SER A 150 -14.95 -1.22 1.98
CA SER A 150 -16.39 -1.05 2.16
C SER A 150 -17.19 -2.35 2.07
N GLU A 151 -16.69 -3.35 1.33
CA GLU A 151 -17.36 -4.63 1.09
C GLU A 151 -16.78 -5.78 1.94
N ALA A 152 -15.78 -5.51 2.81
CA ALA A 152 -15.24 -6.53 3.72
C ALA A 152 -16.35 -7.11 4.62
N LEU A 153 -16.34 -8.42 4.81
CA LEU A 153 -17.22 -9.09 5.74
C LEU A 153 -16.55 -9.22 7.11
N LYS A 154 -17.36 -9.45 8.14
CA LYS A 154 -16.84 -9.67 9.48
C LYS A 154 -15.87 -10.86 9.49
N GLU A 155 -14.70 -10.68 10.10
CA GLU A 155 -13.64 -11.69 10.22
C GLU A 155 -12.97 -12.10 8.90
N GLU A 156 -13.29 -11.43 7.80
CA GLU A 156 -12.65 -11.69 6.51
C GLU A 156 -11.27 -10.99 6.47
N ASP A 157 -10.25 -11.71 6.01
CA ASP A 157 -8.94 -11.14 5.78
C ASP A 157 -8.88 -10.40 4.41
N PRO A 158 -7.88 -9.52 4.19
CA PRO A 158 -7.81 -8.73 2.97
C PRO A 158 -7.70 -9.55 1.67
N VAL A 159 -7.04 -10.71 1.70
CA VAL A 159 -6.90 -11.58 0.52
C VAL A 159 -8.23 -12.23 0.20
N SER A 160 -8.91 -12.76 1.21
CA SER A 160 -10.24 -13.36 1.06
C SER A 160 -11.25 -12.35 0.53
N THR A 161 -11.25 -11.12 1.06
CA THR A 161 -12.10 -10.04 0.54
C THR A 161 -11.76 -9.72 -0.92
N TYR A 162 -10.49 -9.57 -1.25
CA TYR A 162 -10.06 -9.29 -2.62
C TYR A 162 -10.52 -10.37 -3.60
N VAL A 163 -10.25 -11.63 -3.28
CA VAL A 163 -10.64 -12.79 -4.09
C VAL A 163 -12.16 -12.81 -4.32
N ARG A 164 -12.95 -12.59 -3.27
CA ARG A 164 -14.40 -12.57 -3.35
C ARG A 164 -14.94 -11.43 -4.22
N ILE A 165 -14.51 -10.20 -3.99
CA ILE A 165 -15.06 -9.03 -4.71
C ILE A 165 -14.60 -8.96 -6.17
N THR A 166 -13.43 -9.52 -6.48
CA THR A 166 -12.92 -9.61 -7.86
C THR A 166 -13.36 -10.87 -8.58
N LYS A 167 -13.95 -11.85 -7.86
CA LYS A 167 -14.30 -13.18 -8.35
C LYS A 167 -13.11 -13.95 -8.90
N THR A 168 -11.93 -13.68 -8.37
CA THR A 168 -10.69 -14.37 -8.73
C THR A 168 -10.63 -15.72 -8.01
N SER A 169 -10.24 -16.80 -8.70
CA SER A 169 -9.95 -18.07 -8.03
C SER A 169 -8.63 -18.02 -7.28
N GLN A 170 -8.37 -18.98 -6.38
CA GLN A 170 -7.07 -19.06 -5.69
C GLN A 170 -5.91 -19.24 -6.68
N ASP A 171 -6.08 -20.01 -7.74
CA ASP A 171 -5.05 -20.23 -8.76
C ASP A 171 -4.75 -18.93 -9.53
N LEU A 172 -5.79 -18.21 -9.95
CA LEU A 172 -5.63 -16.91 -10.60
C LEU A 172 -5.00 -15.88 -9.65
N PHE A 173 -5.34 -15.91 -8.36
CA PHE A 173 -4.70 -15.05 -7.37
C PHE A 173 -3.20 -15.36 -7.26
N ASN A 174 -2.81 -16.63 -7.25
CA ASN A 174 -1.40 -17.03 -7.24
C ASN A 174 -0.66 -16.55 -8.49
N GLU A 175 -1.30 -16.63 -9.67
CA GLU A 175 -0.76 -16.09 -10.91
C GLU A 175 -0.62 -14.55 -10.86
N GLU A 176 -1.57 -13.85 -10.26
CA GLU A 176 -1.49 -12.40 -10.06
C GLU A 176 -0.33 -12.01 -9.13
N ILE A 177 -0.08 -12.77 -8.06
CA ILE A 177 1.07 -12.55 -7.18
C ILE A 177 2.38 -12.72 -7.96
N TYR A 178 2.46 -13.72 -8.82
CA TYR A 178 3.64 -13.96 -9.67
C TYR A 178 3.82 -12.84 -10.70
N ASP A 179 2.76 -12.44 -11.42
CA ASP A 179 2.81 -11.32 -12.38
C ASP A 179 3.19 -10.00 -11.68
N ALA A 180 2.62 -9.73 -10.49
CA ALA A 180 2.98 -8.58 -9.69
C ALA A 180 4.47 -8.58 -9.34
N ALA A 181 4.98 -9.69 -8.82
CA ALA A 181 6.39 -9.83 -8.46
C ALA A 181 7.33 -9.59 -9.64
N THR A 182 7.01 -10.13 -10.82
CA THR A 182 7.81 -9.91 -12.04
C THR A 182 7.81 -8.45 -12.48
N ARG A 183 6.66 -7.77 -12.41
CA ARG A 183 6.55 -6.33 -12.72
C ARG A 183 7.29 -5.45 -11.73
N PHE A 184 7.28 -5.80 -10.44
CA PHE A 184 7.99 -5.00 -9.42
C PHE A 184 9.51 -5.06 -9.59
N VAL A 185 10.07 -6.13 -10.16
CA VAL A 185 11.52 -6.20 -10.42
C VAL A 185 11.99 -5.07 -11.34
N THR A 186 11.17 -4.70 -12.32
CA THR A 186 11.46 -3.65 -13.29
C THR A 186 10.56 -2.43 -13.16
N TRP A 187 9.66 -2.42 -12.18
CA TRP A 187 8.63 -1.39 -11.96
C TRP A 187 7.74 -1.17 -13.19
N ASP A 188 7.41 -2.26 -13.88
CA ASP A 188 6.60 -2.22 -15.09
C ASP A 188 5.10 -2.14 -14.79
N LEU A 189 4.70 -1.04 -14.17
CA LEU A 189 3.31 -0.64 -13.96
C LEU A 189 3.10 0.76 -14.55
N PRO A 190 2.11 0.97 -15.42
CA PRO A 190 1.99 2.19 -16.25
C PRO A 190 2.08 3.50 -15.46
N ARG A 191 1.41 3.57 -14.30
CA ARG A 191 1.35 4.80 -13.51
C ARG A 191 2.67 5.17 -12.84
N ILE A 192 3.49 4.16 -12.46
CA ILE A 192 4.69 4.38 -11.65
C ILE A 192 5.99 4.12 -12.41
N LYS A 193 5.92 3.55 -13.61
CA LYS A 193 7.09 3.16 -14.40
C LYS A 193 8.07 4.32 -14.62
N SER A 194 7.58 5.49 -14.97
CA SER A 194 8.43 6.67 -15.25
C SER A 194 9.17 7.16 -14.00
N VAL A 195 8.52 7.12 -12.82
CA VAL A 195 9.12 7.60 -11.58
C VAL A 195 10.01 6.56 -10.90
N CYS A 196 9.75 5.27 -11.11
CA CYS A 196 10.48 4.17 -10.46
C CYS A 196 11.56 3.52 -11.36
N SER A 197 11.71 3.93 -12.61
CA SER A 197 12.62 3.28 -13.58
C SER A 197 14.08 3.20 -13.11
N SER A 198 14.57 4.19 -12.38
CA SER A 198 15.92 4.19 -11.82
C SER A 198 16.16 3.13 -10.74
N TYR A 199 15.09 2.54 -10.20
CA TYR A 199 15.15 1.47 -9.19
C TYR A 199 14.94 0.07 -9.79
N ALA A 200 14.85 -0.04 -11.11
CA ALA A 200 14.71 -1.34 -11.77
C ALA A 200 15.91 -2.24 -11.49
N ASN A 201 15.65 -3.51 -11.18
CA ASN A 201 16.65 -4.54 -10.87
C ASN A 201 17.48 -4.28 -9.59
N GLU A 202 17.02 -3.42 -8.69
CA GLU A 202 17.69 -3.11 -7.42
C GLU A 202 17.24 -3.98 -6.24
N HIS A 203 16.37 -4.94 -6.48
CA HIS A 203 15.96 -5.92 -5.48
C HIS A 203 17.14 -6.70 -4.92
N ARG A 204 17.12 -7.00 -3.62
CA ARG A 204 18.24 -7.63 -2.91
C ARG A 204 17.80 -8.90 -2.20
N CYS A 205 18.54 -9.96 -2.47
CA CYS A 205 18.41 -11.26 -1.80
C CYS A 205 19.80 -11.76 -1.40
N LYS A 206 19.92 -12.44 -0.27
CA LYS A 206 21.16 -13.07 0.16
C LYS A 206 21.21 -14.52 -0.27
N LEU A 207 22.30 -14.87 -0.94
CA LEU A 207 22.58 -16.23 -1.40
C LEU A 207 23.85 -16.76 -0.73
N LYS A 208 23.81 -18.02 -0.29
CA LYS A 208 24.95 -18.78 0.20
C LYS A 208 25.45 -19.68 -0.93
N LYS A 209 26.75 -19.61 -1.22
CA LYS A 209 27.39 -20.53 -2.15
C LYS A 209 27.51 -21.92 -1.53
N MET A 210 27.00 -22.95 -2.20
CA MET A 210 26.95 -24.33 -1.69
C MET A 210 28.05 -25.24 -2.27
N GLY A 211 28.77 -24.82 -3.29
CA GLY A 211 29.70 -25.64 -4.07
C GLY A 211 29.10 -26.03 -5.45
N ASN A 212 29.95 -26.56 -6.34
CA ASN A 212 29.55 -27.05 -7.68
C ASN A 212 28.65 -26.07 -8.49
N GLY A 213 28.81 -24.77 -8.27
CA GLY A 213 28.00 -23.75 -8.96
C GLY A 213 26.62 -23.51 -8.37
N TRP A 214 26.23 -24.20 -7.29
CA TRP A 214 24.93 -24.04 -6.62
C TRP A 214 24.93 -22.90 -5.62
N TYR A 215 23.79 -22.23 -5.52
CA TYR A 215 23.51 -21.20 -4.51
C TYR A 215 22.18 -21.51 -3.83
N GLN A 216 22.11 -21.22 -2.55
CA GLN A 216 20.92 -21.37 -1.74
C GLN A 216 20.52 -20.02 -1.17
N ILE A 217 19.23 -19.71 -1.16
CA ILE A 217 18.68 -18.57 -0.42
C ILE A 217 18.95 -18.78 1.06
N THR A 218 19.49 -17.77 1.74
CA THR A 218 19.72 -17.88 3.20
C THR A 218 18.38 -17.95 3.93
N LYS A 219 18.38 -18.56 5.13
CA LYS A 219 17.15 -18.79 5.89
C LYS A 219 16.35 -17.50 6.13
N GLU A 220 17.05 -16.41 6.36
CA GLU A 220 16.45 -15.09 6.64
C GLU A 220 15.70 -14.51 5.42
N TYR A 221 16.04 -14.96 4.22
CA TYR A 221 15.44 -14.51 2.95
C TYR A 221 14.53 -15.55 2.31
N CYS A 222 14.24 -16.67 3.01
CA CYS A 222 13.25 -17.63 2.50
C CYS A 222 11.89 -16.94 2.37
N PRO A 223 11.24 -17.00 1.19
CA PRO A 223 9.94 -16.37 0.99
C PRO A 223 8.89 -16.95 1.94
N GLN A 224 8.14 -16.06 2.57
CA GLN A 224 6.91 -16.38 3.28
C GLN A 224 5.74 -16.46 2.27
N SER A 225 4.52 -16.78 2.73
CA SER A 225 3.34 -16.82 1.87
C SER A 225 3.17 -15.51 1.09
N TYR A 226 3.10 -15.61 -0.24
CA TYR A 226 3.01 -14.48 -1.17
C TYR A 226 4.24 -13.54 -1.18
N GLY A 227 5.30 -13.87 -0.43
CA GLY A 227 6.59 -13.20 -0.54
C GLY A 227 7.37 -13.70 -1.76
N TYR A 228 8.32 -12.92 -2.23
CA TYR A 228 9.16 -13.30 -3.37
C TYR A 228 10.60 -12.84 -3.23
N ASN A 229 11.49 -13.40 -4.03
CA ASN A 229 12.86 -12.94 -4.20
C ASN A 229 13.17 -12.71 -5.69
N ALA A 230 13.79 -11.59 -6.01
CA ALA A 230 14.39 -11.37 -7.32
C ALA A 230 15.89 -11.71 -7.25
N ILE A 231 16.30 -12.68 -8.06
CA ILE A 231 17.69 -13.17 -8.10
C ILE A 231 18.32 -12.74 -9.42
N ARG A 232 19.38 -11.94 -9.32
CA ARG A 232 20.12 -11.47 -10.50
C ARG A 232 20.95 -12.61 -11.08
N LEU A 233 20.68 -12.95 -12.32
CA LEU A 233 21.45 -13.94 -13.05
C LEU A 233 22.58 -13.27 -13.85
N LYS A 234 23.75 -13.91 -13.88
CA LYS A 234 24.83 -13.58 -14.83
C LYS A 234 24.67 -14.50 -16.04
N VAL A 235 24.14 -13.96 -17.11
CA VAL A 235 24.07 -14.71 -18.39
C VAL A 235 25.35 -14.44 -19.13
N PRO A 236 26.07 -15.50 -19.58
CA PRO A 236 27.23 -15.34 -20.46
C PRO A 236 26.82 -14.56 -21.72
N LYS A 237 27.69 -13.67 -22.18
CA LYS A 237 27.51 -13.09 -23.50
C LYS A 237 27.78 -14.21 -24.53
N GLY A 238 26.78 -14.53 -25.33
CA GLY A 238 26.95 -15.41 -26.50
C GLY A 238 27.87 -14.81 -27.55
#